data_ba8f736620c2881328e222aafed0a751
#
_entry.id   ba8f736620c2881328e222aafed0a751
#
_cell.length_a   1.000
_cell.length_b   1.000
_cell.length_c   1.000
_cell.angle_alpha   90.00
_cell.angle_beta   90.00
_cell.angle_gamma   90.00
#
_symmetry.space_group_name_H-M   'P 1'
#
loop_
_entity.id
_entity.type
_entity.pdbx_description
1 polymer ?
#
loop_
_entity_poly.entity_id
_entity_poly.type
_entity_poly.pdbx_seq_one_letter_code
_entity_poly.pdbx_strand_id
1 'polypeptide(L)'
;ATIGRQSFFTLFEIEAHKQIANSTTVDELSKTYLQNLNQQFGNSVKVSENFGIEWSCIPHFHHAPFYCYAYAFGNLLALSLFQRYKKEGKSFAPEYIGILSSGGSKQPEKLLAEFGIDITKS
;
A
#
# COMPACT_ATOMS: atom_id res chain seq x y z
N ALA A 1 0.24 -11.63 -0.97
CA ALA A 1 -0.40 -11.12 0.25
C ALA A 1 -0.12 -9.61 0.45
N THR A 2 1.14 -9.15 0.37
CA THR A 2 1.50 -7.76 0.72
C THR A 2 0.76 -6.72 -0.13
N ILE A 3 0.81 -6.80 -1.46
CA ILE A 3 0.16 -5.80 -2.33
C ILE A 3 -1.35 -5.74 -2.04
N GLY A 4 -2.07 -6.85 -2.16
CA GLY A 4 -3.52 -6.88 -1.96
C GLY A 4 -3.93 -6.42 -0.55
N ARG A 5 -3.42 -7.10 0.49
CA ARG A 5 -3.81 -6.79 1.88
C ARG A 5 -3.55 -5.33 2.27
N GLN A 6 -2.36 -4.80 1.95
CA GLN A 6 -1.99 -3.44 2.31
C GLN A 6 -2.75 -2.37 1.51
N SER A 7 -3.08 -2.65 0.26
CA SER A 7 -3.96 -1.76 -0.52
C SER A 7 -5.37 -1.69 0.07
N PHE A 8 -5.94 -2.83 0.51
CA PHE A 8 -7.23 -2.83 1.18
C PHE A 8 -7.20 -2.15 2.55
N PHE A 9 -6.09 -2.25 3.30
CA PHE A 9 -5.90 -1.46 4.50
C PHE A 9 -5.90 0.04 4.21
N THR A 10 -5.21 0.47 3.16
CA THR A 10 -5.19 1.88 2.75
C THR A 10 -6.59 2.38 2.39
N LEU A 11 -7.35 1.59 1.63
CA LEU A 11 -8.73 1.95 1.27
C LEU A 11 -9.64 2.06 2.49
N PHE A 12 -9.53 1.11 3.43
CA PHE A 12 -10.27 1.17 4.69
C PHE A 12 -9.90 2.41 5.49
N GLU A 13 -8.60 2.69 5.64
CA GLU A 13 -8.10 3.83 6.43
C GLU A 13 -8.61 5.16 5.89
N ILE A 14 -8.57 5.36 4.57
CA ILE A 14 -9.12 6.56 3.91
C ILE A 14 -10.61 6.73 4.24
N GLU A 15 -11.39 5.64 4.15
CA GLU A 15 -12.82 5.68 4.40
C GLU A 15 -13.11 5.86 5.89
N ALA A 16 -12.37 5.18 6.78
CA ALA A 16 -12.51 5.30 8.22
C ALA A 16 -12.27 6.76 8.69
N HIS A 17 -11.23 7.41 8.21
CA HIS A 17 -10.96 8.82 8.55
C HIS A 17 -12.09 9.76 8.09
N LYS A 18 -12.68 9.53 6.91
CA LYS A 18 -13.85 10.31 6.46
C LYS A 18 -15.05 10.11 7.39
N GLN A 19 -15.32 8.87 7.77
CA GLN A 19 -16.44 8.55 8.68
C GLN A 19 -16.23 9.12 10.07
N ILE A 20 -15.00 9.04 10.61
CA ILE A 20 -14.64 9.62 11.91
C ILE A 20 -14.86 11.15 11.91
N ALA A 21 -14.48 11.82 10.84
CA ALA A 21 -14.73 13.28 10.70
C ALA A 21 -16.23 13.63 10.70
N ASN A 22 -17.11 12.66 10.38
CA ASN A 22 -18.56 12.79 10.41
C ASN A 22 -19.20 12.11 11.63
N SER A 23 -18.45 11.89 12.71
CA SER A 23 -18.95 11.36 13.99
C SER A 23 -19.54 9.94 13.90
N THR A 24 -18.86 9.03 13.21
CA THR A 24 -19.23 7.62 13.10
C THR A 24 -19.06 6.87 14.44
N THR A 25 -19.74 5.76 14.57
CA THR A 25 -19.62 4.83 15.70
C THR A 25 -18.62 3.72 15.42
N VAL A 26 -18.16 3.02 16.47
CA VAL A 26 -17.30 1.83 16.37
C VAL A 26 -17.99 0.72 15.55
N ASP A 27 -19.31 0.55 15.73
CA ASP A 27 -20.08 -0.44 14.99
C ASP A 27 -20.16 -0.16 13.50
N GLU A 28 -20.28 1.11 13.12
CA GLU A 28 -20.27 1.54 11.72
C GLU A 28 -18.88 1.34 11.08
N LEU A 29 -17.81 1.67 11.78
CA LEU A 29 -16.45 1.37 11.33
C LEU A 29 -16.22 -0.12 11.15
N SER A 30 -16.71 -0.93 12.09
CA SER A 30 -16.62 -2.40 12.01
C SER A 30 -17.38 -2.98 10.83
N LYS A 31 -18.55 -2.44 10.50
CA LYS A 31 -19.28 -2.81 9.28
C LYS A 31 -18.51 -2.41 8.01
N THR A 32 -17.93 -1.22 7.98
CA THR A 32 -17.09 -0.76 6.86
C THR A 32 -15.88 -1.67 6.69
N TYR A 33 -15.25 -2.07 7.79
CA TYR A 33 -14.12 -3.00 7.73
C TYR A 33 -14.51 -4.38 7.20
N LEU A 34 -15.65 -4.93 7.64
CA LEU A 34 -16.18 -6.19 7.11
C LEU A 34 -16.48 -6.12 5.62
N GLN A 35 -17.03 -5.01 5.13
CA GLN A 35 -17.25 -4.78 3.71
C GLN A 35 -15.92 -4.78 2.94
N ASN A 36 -14.90 -4.11 3.47
CA ASN A 36 -13.55 -4.09 2.92
C ASN A 36 -12.94 -5.50 2.85
N LEU A 37 -13.07 -6.31 3.91
CA LEU A 37 -12.63 -7.71 3.93
C LEU A 37 -13.36 -8.56 2.89
N ASN A 38 -14.68 -8.42 2.77
CA ASN A 38 -15.47 -9.16 1.79
C ASN A 38 -15.08 -8.77 0.35
N GLN A 39 -14.79 -7.51 0.08
CA GLN A 39 -14.26 -7.08 -1.21
C GLN A 39 -12.87 -7.68 -1.50
N GLN A 40 -12.00 -7.73 -0.48
CA GLN A 40 -10.66 -8.29 -0.61
C GLN A 40 -10.68 -9.78 -0.96
N PHE A 41 -11.55 -10.55 -0.33
CA PHE A 41 -11.56 -12.01 -0.46
C PHE A 41 -12.62 -12.53 -1.44
N GLY A 42 -13.62 -11.71 -1.78
CA GLY A 42 -14.73 -12.10 -2.63
C GLY A 42 -15.40 -13.38 -2.11
N ASN A 43 -15.67 -14.31 -2.99
CA ASN A 43 -16.30 -15.59 -2.65
C ASN A 43 -15.29 -16.69 -2.22
N SER A 44 -13.99 -16.37 -2.15
CA SER A 44 -12.95 -17.36 -1.86
C SER A 44 -12.88 -17.75 -0.39
N VAL A 45 -13.35 -16.87 0.51
CA VAL A 45 -13.35 -17.08 1.96
C VAL A 45 -14.63 -16.54 2.55
N LYS A 46 -15.25 -17.31 3.47
CA LYS A 46 -16.36 -16.82 4.30
C LYS A 46 -15.78 -16.04 5.48
N VAL A 47 -15.88 -14.72 5.43
CA VAL A 47 -15.44 -13.85 6.53
C VAL A 47 -16.49 -13.87 7.64
N SER A 48 -16.07 -14.22 8.88
CA SER A 48 -16.93 -14.16 10.07
C SER A 48 -17.12 -12.70 10.52
N GLU A 49 -18.31 -12.39 11.07
CA GLU A 49 -18.63 -11.07 11.63
C GLU A 49 -17.66 -10.64 12.74
N ASN A 50 -17.08 -11.60 13.47
CA ASN A 50 -16.09 -11.33 14.52
C ASN A 50 -14.83 -10.60 14.01
N PHE A 51 -14.52 -10.71 12.70
CA PHE A 51 -13.42 -9.97 12.11
C PHE A 51 -13.70 -8.47 11.90
N GLY A 52 -14.94 -8.03 12.12
CA GLY A 52 -15.31 -6.62 11.99
C GLY A 52 -14.46 -5.68 12.86
N ILE A 53 -14.01 -6.15 14.03
CA ILE A 53 -13.20 -5.36 14.96
C ILE A 53 -11.67 -5.52 14.74
N GLU A 54 -11.21 -6.33 13.78
CA GLU A 54 -9.78 -6.59 13.55
C GLU A 54 -9.00 -5.30 13.30
N TRP A 55 -9.62 -4.28 12.70
CA TRP A 55 -8.97 -2.99 12.46
C TRP A 55 -8.38 -2.35 13.72
N SER A 56 -8.99 -2.56 14.88
CA SER A 56 -8.52 -2.03 16.15
C SER A 56 -7.18 -2.64 16.62
N CYS A 57 -6.82 -3.81 16.09
CA CYS A 57 -5.57 -4.51 16.40
C CYS A 57 -4.45 -4.21 15.40
N ILE A 58 -4.69 -3.38 14.37
CA ILE A 58 -3.69 -3.07 13.34
C ILE A 58 -2.89 -1.84 13.76
N PRO A 59 -1.61 -2.00 14.20
CA PRO A 59 -0.84 -0.91 14.77
C PRO A 59 -0.66 0.27 13.82
N HIS A 60 -0.62 0.02 12.51
CA HIS A 60 -0.41 1.07 11.50
C HIS A 60 -1.49 2.15 11.54
N PHE A 61 -2.74 1.78 11.76
CA PHE A 61 -3.85 2.74 11.83
C PHE A 61 -3.75 3.71 13.00
N HIS A 62 -3.01 3.33 14.06
CA HIS A 62 -2.90 4.11 15.29
C HIS A 62 -1.56 4.84 15.42
N HIS A 63 -0.47 4.24 14.93
CA HIS A 63 0.89 4.74 15.15
C HIS A 63 1.55 5.32 13.91
N ALA A 64 1.07 4.95 12.71
CA ALA A 64 1.61 5.40 11.44
C ALA A 64 0.48 5.63 10.41
N PRO A 65 -0.40 6.63 10.64
CA PRO A 65 -1.53 6.88 9.76
C PRO A 65 -1.11 7.03 8.29
N PHE A 66 -1.90 6.43 7.42
CA PHE A 66 -1.70 6.43 5.96
C PHE A 66 -0.37 5.84 5.48
N TYR A 67 0.27 4.96 6.27
CA TYR A 67 1.54 4.34 5.87
C TYR A 67 1.37 3.05 5.06
N CYS A 68 0.22 2.37 5.16
CA CYS A 68 0.02 1.03 4.57
C CYS A 68 0.24 0.98 3.05
N TYR A 69 -0.01 2.06 2.32
CA TYR A 69 0.25 2.13 0.88
C TYR A 69 1.72 1.91 0.53
N ALA A 70 2.65 2.29 1.42
CA ALA A 70 4.09 2.22 1.16
C ALA A 70 4.57 0.78 0.91
N TYR A 71 3.91 -0.21 1.52
CA TYR A 71 4.22 -1.63 1.30
C TYR A 71 3.86 -2.09 -0.12
N ALA A 72 2.67 -1.71 -0.60
CA ALA A 72 2.25 -2.01 -1.96
C ALA A 72 3.12 -1.27 -2.98
N PHE A 73 3.37 0.02 -2.76
CA PHE A 73 4.24 0.84 -3.59
C PHE A 73 5.65 0.25 -3.70
N GLY A 74 6.29 -0.06 -2.57
CA GLY A 74 7.64 -0.64 -2.56
C GLY A 74 7.73 -1.98 -3.30
N ASN A 75 6.72 -2.84 -3.15
CA ASN A 75 6.66 -4.11 -3.88
C ASN A 75 6.51 -3.91 -5.39
N LEU A 76 5.61 -3.03 -5.83
CA LEU A 76 5.39 -2.74 -7.25
C LEU A 76 6.63 -2.11 -7.88
N LEU A 77 7.27 -1.18 -7.18
CA LEU A 77 8.53 -0.58 -7.61
C LEU A 77 9.62 -1.64 -7.76
N ALA A 78 9.81 -2.50 -6.76
CA ALA A 78 10.81 -3.57 -6.82
C ALA A 78 10.56 -4.52 -7.99
N LEU A 79 9.32 -4.90 -8.26
CA LEU A 79 8.94 -5.72 -9.41
C LEU A 79 9.24 -5.02 -10.74
N SER A 80 8.94 -3.73 -10.83
CA SER A 80 9.22 -2.91 -12.01
C SER A 80 10.72 -2.81 -12.30
N LEU A 81 11.53 -2.52 -11.28
CA LEU A 81 12.99 -2.48 -11.37
C LEU A 81 13.58 -3.84 -11.77
N PHE A 82 13.03 -4.92 -11.19
CA PHE A 82 13.46 -6.28 -11.55
C PHE A 82 13.11 -6.64 -13.01
N GLN A 83 11.95 -6.25 -13.51
CA GLN A 83 11.57 -6.44 -14.90
C GLN A 83 12.51 -5.66 -15.84
N ARG A 84 12.89 -4.46 -15.45
CA ARG A 84 13.86 -3.66 -16.20
C ARG A 84 15.24 -4.33 -16.22
N TYR A 85 15.71 -4.83 -15.06
CA TYR A 85 16.94 -5.62 -14.98
C TYR A 85 16.90 -6.86 -15.89
N LYS A 86 15.77 -7.56 -15.96
CA LYS A 86 15.63 -8.73 -16.85
C LYS A 86 15.75 -8.39 -18.34
N LYS A 87 15.34 -7.19 -18.73
CA LYS A 87 15.43 -6.70 -20.12
C LYS A 87 16.84 -6.16 -20.45
N GLU A 88 17.42 -5.38 -19.57
CA GLU A 88 18.67 -4.65 -19.79
C GLU A 88 19.91 -5.40 -19.27
N GLY A 89 19.72 -6.35 -18.38
CA GLY A 89 20.80 -7.13 -17.79
C GLY A 89 21.73 -6.29 -16.90
N LYS A 90 23.03 -6.62 -16.93
CA LYS A 90 24.03 -5.98 -16.07
C LYS A 90 24.21 -4.47 -16.35
N SER A 91 23.82 -3.97 -17.52
CA SER A 91 23.90 -2.54 -17.83
C SER A 91 23.02 -1.66 -16.95
N PHE A 92 21.91 -2.20 -16.43
CA PHE A 92 21.03 -1.51 -15.48
C PHE A 92 21.57 -1.44 -14.04
N ALA A 93 22.53 -2.29 -13.67
CA ALA A 93 23.02 -2.36 -12.29
C ALA A 93 23.56 -1.03 -11.74
N PRO A 94 24.33 -0.21 -12.49
CA PRO A 94 24.76 1.11 -12.01
C PRO A 94 23.61 2.06 -11.70
N GLU A 95 22.55 2.06 -12.51
CA GLU A 95 21.35 2.88 -12.27
C GLU A 95 20.63 2.44 -11.00
N TYR A 96 20.45 1.13 -10.82
CA TYR A 96 19.85 0.58 -9.61
C TYR A 96 20.64 0.96 -8.35
N ILE A 97 21.97 0.86 -8.39
CA ILE A 97 22.86 1.29 -7.30
C ILE A 97 22.71 2.79 -7.05
N GLY A 98 22.58 3.60 -8.10
CA GLY A 98 22.33 5.04 -8.00
C GLY A 98 21.03 5.36 -7.23
N ILE A 99 19.94 4.65 -7.55
CA ILE A 99 18.66 4.79 -6.83
C ILE A 99 18.84 4.47 -5.35
N LEU A 100 19.46 3.33 -5.02
CA LEU A 100 19.69 2.91 -3.63
C LEU A 100 20.59 3.88 -2.87
N SER A 101 21.67 4.35 -3.51
CA SER A 101 22.64 5.28 -2.90
C SER A 101 22.04 6.65 -2.60
N SER A 102 20.99 7.04 -3.31
CA SER A 102 20.29 8.30 -3.07
C SER A 102 19.51 8.30 -1.75
N GLY A 103 19.12 7.12 -1.26
CA GLY A 103 18.36 6.99 0.01
C GLY A 103 17.16 7.90 0.05
N GLY A 104 16.98 8.62 1.17
CA GLY A 104 15.91 9.60 1.38
C GLY A 104 16.24 11.04 1.00
N SER A 105 17.28 11.29 0.21
CA SER A 105 17.76 12.64 -0.11
C SER A 105 16.84 13.44 -1.03
N LYS A 106 15.96 12.76 -1.80
CA LYS A 106 15.03 13.35 -2.76
C LYS A 106 13.64 12.76 -2.61
N GLN A 107 12.64 13.51 -3.05
CA GLN A 107 11.29 12.96 -3.20
C GLN A 107 11.29 11.78 -4.18
N PRO A 108 10.59 10.67 -3.88
CA PRO A 108 10.60 9.46 -4.71
C PRO A 108 10.27 9.71 -6.18
N GLU A 109 9.27 10.55 -6.46
CA GLU A 109 8.89 10.92 -7.83
C GLU A 109 10.05 11.54 -8.60
N LYS A 110 10.75 12.52 -8.00
CA LYS A 110 11.89 13.21 -8.63
C LYS A 110 13.07 12.27 -8.80
N LEU A 111 13.38 11.48 -7.77
CA LEU A 111 14.46 10.51 -7.82
C LEU A 111 14.24 9.49 -8.95
N LEU A 112 13.07 8.88 -9.00
CA LEU A 112 12.77 7.84 -9.98
C LEU A 112 12.71 8.39 -11.41
N ALA A 113 12.25 9.63 -11.59
CA ALA A 113 12.24 10.30 -12.89
C ALA A 113 13.66 10.49 -13.47
N GLU A 114 14.68 10.73 -12.64
CA GLU A 114 16.09 10.81 -13.06
C GLU A 114 16.58 9.50 -13.70
N PHE A 115 15.99 8.38 -13.32
CA PHE A 115 16.27 7.04 -13.85
C PHE A 115 15.24 6.55 -14.88
N GLY A 116 14.43 7.47 -15.41
CA GLY A 116 13.43 7.19 -16.45
C GLY A 116 12.22 6.40 -15.96
N ILE A 117 11.95 6.41 -14.65
CA ILE A 117 10.79 5.74 -14.04
C ILE A 117 9.76 6.80 -13.67
N ASP A 118 8.64 6.80 -14.38
CA ASP A 118 7.51 7.70 -14.12
C ASP A 118 6.44 6.96 -13.31
N ILE A 119 6.32 7.32 -12.02
CA ILE A 119 5.33 6.74 -11.10
C ILE A 119 3.99 7.48 -11.10
N THR A 120 3.85 8.52 -11.92
CA THR A 120 2.59 9.29 -12.04
C THR A 120 1.67 8.74 -13.12
N LYS A 121 2.20 7.90 -14.00
CA LYS A 121 1.45 7.23 -15.06
C LYS A 121 1.13 5.80 -14.67
N SER A 122 -0.13 5.43 -14.87
CA SER A 122 -0.64 4.07 -14.72
C SER A 122 -0.49 3.27 -16.02
#